data_d184ebc1ba5a893beb5d6c39b9485d29
#
_entry.id   d184ebc1ba5a893beb5d6c39b9485d29
#
_cell.length_a   1.000
_cell.length_b   1.000
_cell.length_c   1.000
_cell.angle_alpha   90.00
_cell.angle_beta   90.00
_cell.angle_gamma   90.00
#
_symmetry.space_group_name_H-M   'P 1'
#
loop_
_entity.id
_entity.type
_entity.pdbx_description
1 polymer ?
#
loop_
_entity_poly.entity_id
_entity_poly.type
_entity_poly.pdbx_seq_one_letter_code
_entity_poly.pdbx_strand_id
1 'polypeptide(L)'
;MHRFNRSIASVSLFLVLCSITEAAHSQHFLPPSETYRPNRLKKVVITEVAVSAAVSIGLYYLWYKKFPRSKFHLFNDNREWLQMDKVGHAATAYNIGVLQYDMMRWCGVKKNDAIIIGSATALGGLTLIEILDGFSTHWGFSKGDMLANLVGTAIFASQQRWWNEQRITMKFSAHFSPYAQYHKGELGKSRVSRILKDYNGQSYWLSFNIKSFLPASSSFPNWPSVSLGYGAEGMIGGH
;
A
#
# COMPACT_ATOMS: atom_id res chain seq x y z
N MET A 1 -31.83 1.11 23.77
CA MET A 1 -30.74 0.34 24.34
C MET A 1 -30.20 -0.81 23.45
N HIS A 2 -30.69 -0.97 22.20
CA HIS A 2 -30.31 -2.11 21.31
C HIS A 2 -29.29 -1.78 20.22
N ARG A 3 -28.79 -0.53 20.12
CA ARG A 3 -27.79 -0.18 19.08
C ARG A 3 -26.33 -0.41 19.49
N PHE A 4 -26.04 -0.52 20.77
CA PHE A 4 -24.65 -0.66 21.26
C PHE A 4 -24.08 -2.07 21.08
N ASN A 5 -24.91 -3.11 21.11
CA ASN A 5 -24.46 -4.51 20.99
C ASN A 5 -24.07 -4.93 19.56
N ARG A 6 -24.59 -4.27 18.52
CA ARG A 6 -24.22 -4.62 17.13
C ARG A 6 -22.83 -4.14 16.73
N SER A 7 -22.40 -2.99 17.26
CA SER A 7 -21.08 -2.43 16.96
C SER A 7 -19.96 -3.25 17.61
N ILE A 8 -20.16 -3.76 18.84
CA ILE A 8 -19.16 -4.58 19.54
C ILE A 8 -19.01 -5.95 18.88
N ALA A 9 -20.11 -6.57 18.47
CA ALA A 9 -20.08 -7.85 17.75
C ALA A 9 -19.40 -7.74 16.38
N SER A 10 -19.58 -6.63 15.67
CA SER A 10 -18.92 -6.37 14.38
C SER A 10 -17.42 -6.14 14.54
N VAL A 11 -16.98 -5.44 15.56
CA VAL A 11 -15.56 -5.23 15.87
C VAL A 11 -14.90 -6.55 16.28
N SER A 12 -15.56 -7.37 17.11
CA SER A 12 -15.03 -8.67 17.55
C SER A 12 -14.92 -9.66 16.39
N LEU A 13 -15.89 -9.70 15.48
CA LEU A 13 -15.86 -10.56 14.30
C LEU A 13 -14.78 -10.12 13.31
N PHE A 14 -14.55 -8.82 13.16
CA PHE A 14 -13.52 -8.26 12.29
C PHE A 14 -12.12 -8.58 12.85
N LEU A 15 -11.90 -8.49 14.15
CA LEU A 15 -10.65 -8.87 14.80
C LEU A 15 -10.35 -10.37 14.64
N VAL A 16 -11.36 -11.24 14.72
CA VAL A 16 -11.21 -12.69 14.52
C VAL A 16 -10.89 -13.01 13.05
N LEU A 17 -11.55 -12.37 12.10
CA LEU A 17 -11.27 -12.56 10.66
C LEU A 17 -9.87 -12.07 10.27
N CYS A 18 -9.40 -10.96 10.82
CA CYS A 18 -8.02 -10.50 10.63
C CYS A 18 -6.98 -11.49 11.19
N SER A 19 -7.28 -12.14 12.32
CA SER A 19 -6.39 -13.14 12.92
C SER A 19 -6.29 -14.43 12.10
N ILE A 20 -7.36 -14.85 11.44
CA ILE A 20 -7.39 -16.09 10.61
C ILE A 20 -6.59 -15.90 9.31
N THR A 21 -6.57 -14.71 8.72
CA THR A 21 -5.80 -14.44 7.50
C THR A 21 -4.28 -14.38 7.75
N GLU A 22 -3.85 -14.13 8.98
CA GLU A 22 -2.43 -14.06 9.33
C GLU A 22 -1.76 -15.44 9.49
N ALA A 23 -2.52 -16.47 9.83
CA ALA A 23 -1.99 -17.85 9.94
C ALA A 23 -1.49 -18.43 8.60
N ALA A 24 -1.83 -17.80 7.47
CA ALA A 24 -1.45 -18.23 6.14
C ALA A 24 -0.25 -17.44 5.55
N HIS A 25 0.31 -16.45 6.23
CA HIS A 25 1.44 -15.71 5.70
C HIS A 25 2.77 -16.39 6.04
N SER A 26 3.28 -17.14 5.06
CA SER A 26 4.72 -17.32 4.98
C SER A 26 5.35 -15.92 4.86
N GLN A 27 6.50 -15.69 5.49
CA GLN A 27 7.19 -14.39 5.48
C GLN A 27 7.53 -13.90 4.05
N HIS A 28 7.39 -14.76 3.05
CA HIS A 28 7.63 -14.47 1.65
C HIS A 28 6.45 -14.94 0.79
N PHE A 29 5.93 -14.06 -0.04
CA PHE A 29 4.92 -14.38 -1.04
C PHE A 29 5.41 -15.46 -2.03
N LEU A 30 6.71 -15.44 -2.36
CA LEU A 30 7.38 -16.43 -3.20
C LEU A 30 8.61 -16.98 -2.46
N PRO A 31 8.84 -18.31 -2.45
CA PRO A 31 10.01 -18.88 -1.83
C PRO A 31 11.29 -18.45 -2.56
N PRO A 32 12.32 -17.95 -1.85
CA PRO A 32 13.57 -17.53 -2.46
C PRO A 32 14.28 -18.70 -3.14
N SER A 33 15.02 -18.41 -4.22
CA SER A 33 15.87 -19.38 -4.91
C SER A 33 17.32 -19.15 -4.53
N GLU A 34 18.03 -20.24 -4.18
CA GLU A 34 19.47 -20.21 -3.90
C GLU A 34 20.32 -19.95 -5.16
N THR A 35 19.78 -20.29 -6.33
CA THR A 35 20.47 -20.11 -7.60
C THR A 35 19.74 -19.12 -8.50
N TYR A 36 20.52 -18.32 -9.25
CA TYR A 36 19.98 -17.38 -10.21
C TYR A 36 19.20 -18.08 -11.33
N ARG A 37 17.98 -17.63 -11.60
CA ARG A 37 17.03 -18.20 -12.55
C ARG A 37 16.64 -17.19 -13.63
N PRO A 38 17.41 -17.04 -14.73
CA PRO A 38 17.17 -16.01 -15.75
C PRO A 38 15.79 -16.12 -16.41
N ASN A 39 15.26 -17.33 -16.58
CA ASN A 39 13.93 -17.53 -17.15
C ASN A 39 12.81 -17.01 -16.21
N ARG A 40 13.00 -17.10 -14.89
CA ARG A 40 12.05 -16.50 -13.93
C ARG A 40 12.12 -14.98 -13.99
N LEU A 41 13.33 -14.41 -14.02
CA LEU A 41 13.53 -12.98 -14.15
C LEU A 41 12.88 -12.42 -15.42
N LYS A 42 13.08 -13.10 -16.57
CA LYS A 42 12.42 -12.71 -17.83
C LYS A 42 10.90 -12.69 -17.69
N LYS A 43 10.31 -13.71 -17.07
CA LYS A 43 8.85 -13.76 -16.83
C LYS A 43 8.39 -12.61 -15.91
N VAL A 44 9.10 -12.37 -14.80
CA VAL A 44 8.79 -11.26 -13.88
C VAL A 44 8.80 -9.94 -14.63
N VAL A 45 9.88 -9.61 -15.35
CA VAL A 45 10.01 -8.35 -16.09
C VAL A 45 8.88 -8.19 -17.12
N ILE A 46 8.58 -9.23 -17.89
CA ILE A 46 7.48 -9.17 -18.88
C ILE A 46 6.14 -8.91 -18.18
N THR A 47 5.88 -9.61 -17.07
CA THR A 47 4.63 -9.44 -16.30
C THR A 47 4.56 -8.05 -15.70
N GLU A 48 5.63 -7.53 -15.11
CA GLU A 48 5.69 -6.18 -14.54
C GLU A 48 5.45 -5.11 -15.59
N VAL A 49 6.05 -5.22 -16.75
CA VAL A 49 5.82 -4.29 -17.87
C VAL A 49 4.35 -4.32 -18.30
N ALA A 50 3.76 -5.51 -18.44
CA ALA A 50 2.37 -5.66 -18.84
C ALA A 50 1.41 -5.10 -17.76
N VAL A 51 1.65 -5.41 -16.48
CA VAL A 51 0.86 -4.91 -15.36
C VAL A 51 1.01 -3.39 -15.23
N SER A 52 2.23 -2.86 -15.31
CA SER A 52 2.49 -1.42 -15.24
C SER A 52 1.80 -0.66 -16.37
N ALA A 53 1.81 -1.21 -17.59
CA ALA A 53 1.08 -0.64 -18.72
C ALA A 53 -0.44 -0.64 -18.47
N ALA A 54 -0.99 -1.77 -17.99
CA ALA A 54 -2.42 -1.88 -17.68
C ALA A 54 -2.83 -0.92 -16.55
N VAL A 55 -2.03 -0.83 -15.48
CA VAL A 55 -2.25 0.12 -14.37
C VAL A 55 -2.17 1.56 -14.87
N SER A 56 -1.17 1.91 -15.67
CA SER A 56 -1.02 3.27 -16.22
C SER A 56 -2.22 3.66 -17.09
N ILE A 57 -2.70 2.74 -17.92
CA ILE A 57 -3.93 2.94 -18.72
C ILE A 57 -5.13 3.13 -17.78
N GLY A 58 -5.28 2.29 -16.78
CA GLY A 58 -6.34 2.41 -15.78
C GLY A 58 -6.32 3.76 -15.05
N LEU A 59 -5.15 4.18 -14.56
CA LEU A 59 -4.96 5.48 -13.91
C LEU A 59 -5.29 6.63 -14.85
N TYR A 60 -4.85 6.57 -16.11
CA TYR A 60 -5.22 7.57 -17.10
C TYR A 60 -6.73 7.76 -17.22
N TYR A 61 -7.50 6.68 -17.36
CA TYR A 61 -8.96 6.75 -17.46
C TYR A 61 -9.67 7.15 -16.16
N LEU A 62 -9.15 6.74 -15.00
CA LEU A 62 -9.75 7.01 -13.70
C LEU A 62 -9.45 8.42 -13.17
N TRP A 63 -8.26 8.94 -13.45
CA TRP A 63 -7.78 10.22 -12.91
C TRP A 63 -7.58 11.27 -14.00
N TYR A 64 -6.71 11.05 -14.98
CA TYR A 64 -6.19 12.11 -15.86
C TYR A 64 -7.10 12.49 -17.01
N LYS A 65 -7.85 11.55 -17.59
CA LYS A 65 -8.65 11.78 -18.81
C LYS A 65 -9.65 12.95 -18.72
N LYS A 66 -10.13 13.27 -17.51
CA LYS A 66 -11.17 14.29 -17.28
C LYS A 66 -10.61 15.69 -17.09
N PHE A 67 -9.34 15.81 -16.80
CA PHE A 67 -8.72 17.07 -16.43
C PHE A 67 -7.74 17.52 -17.51
N PRO A 68 -7.76 18.83 -17.90
CA PRO A 68 -6.77 19.37 -18.82
C PRO A 68 -5.36 19.26 -18.23
N ARG A 69 -4.37 19.27 -19.12
CA ARG A 69 -2.97 19.40 -18.71
C ARG A 69 -2.62 20.83 -18.37
N SER A 70 -1.75 21.03 -17.41
CA SER A 70 -1.17 22.31 -17.01
C SER A 70 0.34 22.32 -17.24
N LYS A 71 0.98 23.47 -17.01
CA LYS A 71 2.42 23.51 -16.75
C LYS A 71 2.72 22.82 -15.44
N PHE A 72 3.90 22.21 -15.34
CA PHE A 72 4.33 21.56 -14.10
C PHE A 72 4.27 22.54 -12.93
N HIS A 73 3.64 22.10 -11.84
CA HIS A 73 3.54 22.90 -10.61
C HIS A 73 3.58 22.02 -9.36
N LEU A 74 3.99 22.62 -8.27
CA LEU A 74 3.95 22.03 -6.95
C LEU A 74 2.59 22.29 -6.31
N PHE A 75 2.10 21.35 -5.55
CA PHE A 75 0.84 21.46 -4.82
C PHE A 75 1.06 21.04 -3.36
N ASN A 76 0.42 21.76 -2.44
CA ASN A 76 0.47 21.43 -1.02
C ASN A 76 -0.87 20.90 -0.55
N ASP A 77 -1.01 19.61 -0.62
CA ASP A 77 -2.19 18.83 -0.20
C ASP A 77 -2.11 18.30 1.24
N ASN A 78 -1.16 18.80 2.05
CA ASN A 78 -0.96 18.33 3.42
C ASN A 78 -2.15 18.56 4.35
N ARG A 79 -3.18 19.30 3.95
CA ARG A 79 -4.41 19.50 4.71
C ARG A 79 -5.60 18.73 4.14
N GLU A 80 -5.39 18.04 3.02
CA GLU A 80 -6.46 17.33 2.34
C GLU A 80 -6.66 15.92 2.88
N TRP A 81 -7.87 15.41 2.70
CA TRP A 81 -8.26 14.02 2.96
C TRP A 81 -7.85 13.48 4.34
N LEU A 82 -7.69 14.35 5.35
CA LEU A 82 -7.22 13.97 6.69
C LEU A 82 -5.98 13.07 6.66
N GLN A 83 -5.03 13.34 5.77
CA GLN A 83 -3.79 12.57 5.57
C GLN A 83 -3.97 11.11 5.08
N MET A 84 -5.18 10.67 4.76
CA MET A 84 -5.42 9.32 4.24
C MET A 84 -4.59 9.03 2.99
N ASP A 85 -4.43 10.03 2.14
CA ASP A 85 -3.61 9.97 0.94
C ASP A 85 -2.13 9.68 1.26
N LYS A 86 -1.54 10.40 2.20
CA LYS A 86 -0.15 10.22 2.64
C LYS A 86 0.09 8.82 3.21
N VAL A 87 -0.85 8.34 4.04
CA VAL A 87 -0.77 6.98 4.58
C VAL A 87 -0.91 5.95 3.47
N GLY A 88 -1.77 6.23 2.47
CA GLY A 88 -1.92 5.42 1.26
C GLY A 88 -0.63 5.32 0.45
N HIS A 89 0.05 6.45 0.23
CA HIS A 89 1.35 6.50 -0.45
C HIS A 89 2.41 5.69 0.30
N ALA A 90 2.53 5.85 1.61
CA ALA A 90 3.48 5.09 2.42
C ALA A 90 3.20 3.58 2.38
N ALA A 91 1.93 3.18 2.54
CA ALA A 91 1.53 1.78 2.48
C ALA A 91 1.77 1.16 1.10
N THR A 92 1.50 1.90 0.03
CA THR A 92 1.74 1.47 -1.35
C THR A 92 3.23 1.29 -1.61
N ALA A 93 4.06 2.27 -1.22
CA ALA A 93 5.52 2.18 -1.36
C ALA A 93 6.10 0.97 -0.62
N TYR A 94 5.67 0.76 0.63
CA TYR A 94 6.04 -0.40 1.42
C TYR A 94 5.71 -1.72 0.70
N ASN A 95 4.44 -1.88 0.28
CA ASN A 95 3.97 -3.14 -0.31
C ASN A 95 4.59 -3.41 -1.69
N ILE A 96 4.83 -2.39 -2.52
CA ILE A 96 5.56 -2.53 -3.78
C ILE A 96 7.00 -3.01 -3.48
N GLY A 97 7.66 -2.42 -2.49
CA GLY A 97 9.02 -2.80 -2.10
C GLY A 97 9.10 -4.27 -1.67
N VAL A 98 8.19 -4.73 -0.80
CA VAL A 98 8.11 -6.13 -0.33
C VAL A 98 7.85 -7.08 -1.50
N LEU A 99 6.84 -6.80 -2.32
CA LEU A 99 6.47 -7.65 -3.45
C LEU A 99 7.63 -7.79 -4.46
N GLN A 100 8.25 -6.66 -4.80
CA GLN A 100 9.37 -6.63 -5.73
C GLN A 100 10.57 -7.39 -5.18
N TYR A 101 10.89 -7.20 -3.91
CA TYR A 101 11.94 -7.96 -3.23
C TYR A 101 11.70 -9.47 -3.33
N ASP A 102 10.50 -9.94 -3.00
CA ASP A 102 10.17 -11.36 -3.06
C ASP A 102 10.26 -11.92 -4.47
N MET A 103 9.80 -11.19 -5.48
CA MET A 103 9.95 -11.58 -6.89
C MET A 103 11.43 -11.69 -7.31
N MET A 104 12.27 -10.74 -6.90
CA MET A 104 13.70 -10.79 -7.19
C MET A 104 14.39 -11.94 -6.45
N ARG A 105 14.06 -12.19 -5.18
CA ARG A 105 14.58 -13.34 -4.42
C ARG A 105 14.13 -14.69 -5.01
N TRP A 106 12.90 -14.78 -5.50
CA TRP A 106 12.41 -15.95 -6.24
C TRP A 106 13.18 -16.19 -7.53
N CYS A 107 13.68 -15.14 -8.16
CA CYS A 107 14.57 -15.25 -9.32
C CYS A 107 16.03 -15.61 -8.95
N GLY A 108 16.36 -15.66 -7.67
CA GLY A 108 17.72 -15.93 -7.19
C GLY A 108 18.64 -14.70 -7.23
N VAL A 109 18.09 -13.49 -7.29
CA VAL A 109 18.84 -12.25 -7.15
C VAL A 109 19.36 -12.13 -5.71
N LYS A 110 20.57 -11.64 -5.52
CA LYS A 110 21.18 -11.48 -4.18
C LYS A 110 20.35 -10.53 -3.32
N LYS A 111 20.32 -10.78 -2.00
CA LYS A 111 19.52 -10.03 -1.03
C LYS A 111 19.66 -8.51 -1.18
N ASN A 112 20.90 -8.00 -1.16
CA ASN A 112 21.12 -6.55 -1.22
C ASN A 112 20.65 -5.94 -2.54
N ASP A 113 20.88 -6.62 -3.65
CA ASP A 113 20.42 -6.16 -4.96
C ASP A 113 18.88 -6.18 -5.02
N ALA A 114 18.24 -7.21 -4.45
CA ALA A 114 16.79 -7.30 -4.38
C ALA A 114 16.17 -6.18 -3.51
N ILE A 115 16.83 -5.78 -2.41
CA ILE A 115 16.40 -4.62 -1.59
C ILE A 115 16.50 -3.33 -2.42
N ILE A 116 17.61 -3.13 -3.14
CA ILE A 116 17.81 -1.94 -3.97
C ILE A 116 16.76 -1.89 -5.09
N ILE A 117 16.55 -3.00 -5.79
CA ILE A 117 15.56 -3.08 -6.87
C ILE A 117 14.15 -2.82 -6.31
N GLY A 118 13.78 -3.44 -5.19
CA GLY A 118 12.48 -3.20 -4.54
C GLY A 118 12.26 -1.74 -4.16
N SER A 119 13.28 -1.12 -3.56
CA SER A 119 13.23 0.29 -3.18
C SER A 119 13.14 1.22 -4.40
N ALA A 120 13.93 0.95 -5.44
CA ALA A 120 13.94 1.75 -6.66
C ALA A 120 12.60 1.62 -7.42
N THR A 121 12.01 0.43 -7.47
CA THR A 121 10.71 0.21 -8.10
C THR A 121 9.61 0.96 -7.35
N ALA A 122 9.58 0.87 -6.02
CA ALA A 122 8.60 1.58 -5.19
C ALA A 122 8.71 3.11 -5.36
N LEU A 123 9.89 3.66 -5.13
CA LEU A 123 10.13 5.10 -5.25
C LEU A 123 9.95 5.60 -6.69
N GLY A 124 10.53 4.89 -7.66
CA GLY A 124 10.47 5.30 -9.07
C GLY A 124 9.05 5.29 -9.63
N GLY A 125 8.29 4.24 -9.34
CA GLY A 125 6.89 4.13 -9.78
C GLY A 125 6.00 5.22 -9.20
N LEU A 126 6.08 5.45 -7.89
CA LEU A 126 5.28 6.49 -7.24
C LEU A 126 5.75 7.90 -7.57
N THR A 127 7.06 8.12 -7.73
CA THR A 127 7.60 9.42 -8.21
C THR A 127 7.08 9.75 -9.61
N LEU A 128 6.94 8.75 -10.48
CA LEU A 128 6.37 8.96 -11.81
C LEU A 128 4.90 9.43 -11.73
N ILE A 129 4.12 8.88 -10.80
CA ILE A 129 2.74 9.33 -10.55
C ILE A 129 2.75 10.80 -10.11
N GLU A 130 3.59 11.17 -9.13
CA GLU A 130 3.71 12.56 -8.66
C GLU A 130 4.12 13.53 -9.79
N ILE A 131 5.00 13.10 -10.69
CA ILE A 131 5.38 13.91 -11.86
C ILE A 131 4.17 14.09 -12.78
N LEU A 132 3.37 13.06 -13.01
CA LEU A 132 2.15 13.17 -13.83
C LEU A 132 1.11 14.09 -13.17
N ASP A 133 0.95 14.02 -11.85
CA ASP A 133 0.10 14.91 -11.08
C ASP A 133 0.57 16.36 -11.18
N GLY A 134 1.89 16.58 -11.19
CA GLY A 134 2.49 17.91 -11.43
C GLY A 134 2.07 18.57 -12.74
N PHE A 135 1.64 17.81 -13.73
CA PHE A 135 1.12 18.32 -15.01
C PHE A 135 -0.42 18.34 -15.11
N SER A 136 -1.14 18.03 -14.04
CA SER A 136 -2.60 18.05 -14.01
C SER A 136 -3.13 19.40 -13.54
N THR A 137 -4.23 19.90 -14.10
CA THR A 137 -4.91 21.11 -13.58
C THR A 137 -5.64 20.89 -12.27
N HIS A 138 -5.84 19.64 -11.86
CA HIS A 138 -6.64 19.28 -10.68
C HIS A 138 -5.77 18.89 -9.49
N TRP A 139 -4.58 18.36 -9.75
CA TRP A 139 -3.59 18.00 -8.75
C TRP A 139 -2.30 18.77 -9.01
N GLY A 140 -1.24 18.43 -8.32
CA GLY A 140 0.09 18.95 -8.52
C GLY A 140 1.11 18.00 -7.89
N PHE A 141 2.39 18.22 -8.13
CA PHE A 141 3.46 17.45 -7.51
C PHE A 141 3.48 17.72 -5.99
N SER A 142 3.22 16.71 -5.19
CA SER A 142 3.18 16.83 -3.73
C SER A 142 4.51 16.40 -3.10
N LYS A 143 5.13 17.33 -2.36
CA LYS A 143 6.30 17.00 -1.52
C LYS A 143 5.92 16.11 -0.34
N GLY A 144 4.67 16.19 0.14
CA GLY A 144 4.13 15.35 1.20
C GLY A 144 4.06 13.90 0.77
N ASP A 145 3.57 13.63 -0.44
CA ASP A 145 3.47 12.28 -0.99
C ASP A 145 4.84 11.68 -1.29
N MET A 146 5.77 12.50 -1.77
CA MET A 146 7.16 12.07 -1.93
C MET A 146 7.80 11.66 -0.60
N LEU A 147 7.54 12.41 0.48
CA LEU A 147 8.02 12.04 1.81
C LEU A 147 7.35 10.74 2.30
N ALA A 148 6.04 10.60 2.09
CA ALA A 148 5.31 9.39 2.44
C ALA A 148 5.83 8.15 1.67
N ASN A 149 6.12 8.29 0.38
CA ASN A 149 6.73 7.27 -0.45
C ASN A 149 8.11 6.85 0.09
N LEU A 150 8.92 7.83 0.49
CA LEU A 150 10.23 7.57 1.09
C LEU A 150 10.09 6.83 2.43
N VAL A 151 9.17 7.25 3.30
CA VAL A 151 8.92 6.60 4.60
C VAL A 151 8.48 5.14 4.41
N GLY A 152 7.51 4.87 3.54
CA GLY A 152 7.07 3.50 3.26
C GLY A 152 8.19 2.61 2.72
N THR A 153 8.97 3.12 1.78
CA THR A 153 10.15 2.43 1.24
C THR A 153 11.21 2.18 2.32
N ALA A 154 11.46 3.16 3.19
CA ALA A 154 12.42 3.03 4.29
C ALA A 154 11.99 1.97 5.31
N ILE A 155 10.68 1.90 5.63
CA ILE A 155 10.12 0.85 6.51
C ILE A 155 10.38 -0.54 5.91
N PHE A 156 10.15 -0.72 4.62
CA PHE A 156 10.47 -1.98 3.93
C PHE A 156 11.97 -2.29 3.97
N ALA A 157 12.80 -1.37 3.44
CA ALA A 157 14.21 -1.61 3.20
C ALA A 157 15.01 -1.82 4.49
N SER A 158 14.72 -1.03 5.55
CA SER A 158 15.38 -1.13 6.83
C SER A 158 15.13 -2.49 7.49
N GLN A 159 13.89 -2.94 7.53
CA GLN A 159 13.55 -4.24 8.09
C GLN A 159 14.23 -5.37 7.33
N GLN A 160 14.16 -5.34 6.01
CA GLN A 160 14.78 -6.37 5.18
C GLN A 160 16.32 -6.35 5.29
N ARG A 161 16.92 -5.19 5.47
CA ARG A 161 18.37 -5.04 5.62
C ARG A 161 18.88 -5.57 6.96
N TRP A 162 18.18 -5.25 8.06
CA TRP A 162 18.66 -5.53 9.42
C TRP A 162 18.10 -6.82 10.00
N TRP A 163 16.80 -7.13 9.71
CA TRP A 163 16.13 -8.30 10.30
C TRP A 163 15.97 -9.47 9.35
N ASN A 164 16.16 -9.29 8.03
CA ASN A 164 15.85 -10.26 6.98
C ASN A 164 14.37 -10.67 6.89
N GLU A 165 13.51 -9.97 7.56
CA GLU A 165 12.08 -10.23 7.66
C GLU A 165 11.31 -8.93 7.90
N GLN A 166 10.02 -8.95 7.58
CA GLN A 166 9.12 -7.82 7.83
C GLN A 166 8.38 -8.08 9.17
N ARG A 167 8.93 -7.57 10.27
CA ARG A 167 8.34 -7.69 11.63
C ARG A 167 7.14 -6.76 11.81
N ILE A 168 7.17 -5.65 11.09
CA ILE A 168 6.13 -4.64 11.06
C ILE A 168 5.60 -4.58 9.63
N THR A 169 4.32 -4.91 9.43
CA THR A 169 3.70 -4.93 8.10
C THR A 169 2.68 -3.82 7.95
N MET A 170 2.68 -3.15 6.81
CA MET A 170 1.63 -2.20 6.44
C MET A 170 0.54 -2.94 5.69
N LYS A 171 -0.68 -2.94 6.23
CA LYS A 171 -1.83 -3.61 5.65
C LYS A 171 -2.88 -2.60 5.23
N PHE A 172 -3.71 -2.98 4.27
CA PHE A 172 -4.81 -2.19 3.74
C PHE A 172 -6.11 -2.97 3.84
N SER A 173 -7.17 -2.30 4.23
CA SER A 173 -8.52 -2.81 4.15
C SER A 173 -9.45 -1.74 3.58
N ALA A 174 -10.49 -2.16 2.86
CA ALA A 174 -11.47 -1.26 2.30
C ALA A 174 -12.89 -1.80 2.45
N HIS A 175 -13.84 -0.89 2.64
CA HIS A 175 -15.26 -1.15 2.59
C HIS A 175 -15.97 -0.09 1.73
N PHE A 176 -17.22 -0.32 1.38
CA PHE A 176 -17.99 0.69 0.63
C PHE A 176 -18.67 1.65 1.60
N SER A 177 -18.15 2.88 1.65
CA SER A 177 -18.74 3.92 2.49
C SER A 177 -20.08 4.42 1.93
N PRO A 178 -20.97 4.99 2.76
CA PRO A 178 -22.18 5.66 2.29
C PRO A 178 -21.88 7.01 1.62
N TYR A 179 -20.68 7.58 1.79
CA TYR A 179 -20.34 8.94 1.36
C TYR A 179 -20.21 9.08 -0.16
N ALA A 180 -19.81 8.02 -0.87
CA ALA A 180 -19.66 8.04 -2.32
C ALA A 180 -20.94 8.43 -3.09
N GLN A 181 -22.13 8.28 -2.50
CA GLN A 181 -23.37 8.72 -3.10
C GLN A 181 -23.49 10.24 -3.22
N TYR A 182 -22.86 10.99 -2.31
CA TYR A 182 -22.93 12.45 -2.26
C TYR A 182 -22.00 13.13 -3.25
N HIS A 183 -20.83 12.53 -3.55
CA HIS A 183 -19.88 13.10 -4.50
C HIS A 183 -19.20 12.03 -5.36
N LYS A 184 -19.97 11.42 -6.26
CA LYS A 184 -19.50 10.34 -7.16
C LYS A 184 -18.32 10.75 -8.05
N GLY A 185 -18.14 12.03 -8.31
CA GLY A 185 -17.02 12.56 -9.11
C GLY A 185 -15.67 12.30 -8.43
N GLU A 186 -15.57 12.64 -7.16
CA GLU A 186 -14.37 12.52 -6.35
C GLU A 186 -14.23 11.14 -5.71
N LEU A 187 -15.30 10.60 -5.12
CA LEU A 187 -15.27 9.37 -4.35
C LEU A 187 -15.49 8.09 -5.17
N GLY A 188 -15.65 8.24 -6.50
CA GLY A 188 -15.75 7.11 -7.42
C GLY A 188 -17.19 6.69 -7.75
N LYS A 189 -17.39 6.27 -9.02
CA LYS A 189 -18.68 5.85 -9.58
C LYS A 189 -18.86 4.32 -9.59
N SER A 190 -17.80 3.58 -9.86
CA SER A 190 -17.79 2.11 -9.90
C SER A 190 -17.24 1.52 -8.60
N ARG A 191 -17.47 0.22 -8.36
CA ARG A 191 -16.90 -0.48 -7.19
C ARG A 191 -15.39 -0.34 -7.13
N VAL A 192 -14.69 -0.53 -8.25
CA VAL A 192 -13.23 -0.40 -8.31
C VAL A 192 -12.79 1.04 -8.02
N SER A 193 -13.44 2.04 -8.67
CA SER A 193 -13.07 3.44 -8.44
C SER A 193 -13.37 3.90 -7.01
N ARG A 194 -14.38 3.33 -6.34
CA ARG A 194 -14.67 3.62 -4.93
C ARG A 194 -13.60 3.06 -3.99
N ILE A 195 -13.14 1.82 -4.21
CA ILE A 195 -12.03 1.27 -3.41
C ILE A 195 -10.78 2.15 -3.51
N LEU A 196 -10.52 2.75 -4.69
CA LEU A 196 -9.31 3.53 -4.94
C LEU A 196 -9.43 5.01 -4.55
N LYS A 197 -10.65 5.59 -4.59
CA LYS A 197 -10.87 7.05 -4.41
C LYS A 197 -11.60 7.42 -3.14
N ASP A 198 -12.42 6.49 -2.59
CA ASP A 198 -13.22 6.78 -1.42
C ASP A 198 -12.42 6.50 -0.15
N TYR A 199 -11.66 7.48 0.26
CA TYR A 199 -10.85 7.41 1.48
C TYR A 199 -11.68 7.14 2.75
N ASN A 200 -12.99 7.46 2.75
CA ASN A 200 -13.87 7.11 3.87
C ASN A 200 -14.04 5.61 4.08
N GLY A 201 -13.84 4.83 3.03
CA GLY A 201 -13.93 3.37 3.10
C GLY A 201 -12.60 2.69 3.33
N GLN A 202 -11.50 3.43 3.42
CA GLN A 202 -10.16 2.87 3.53
C GLN A 202 -9.65 2.88 4.97
N SER A 203 -8.90 1.86 5.33
CA SER A 203 -8.17 1.80 6.59
C SER A 203 -6.78 1.20 6.36
N TYR A 204 -5.80 1.81 6.95
CA TYR A 204 -4.41 1.37 6.89
C TYR A 204 -3.96 0.92 8.28
N TRP A 205 -3.19 -0.17 8.34
CA TRP A 205 -2.81 -0.81 9.57
C TRP A 205 -1.31 -0.98 9.63
N LEU A 206 -0.72 -0.65 10.75
CA LEU A 206 0.64 -1.02 11.11
C LEU A 206 0.58 -2.21 12.06
N SER A 207 0.95 -3.39 11.57
CA SER A 207 0.79 -4.67 12.27
C SER A 207 2.15 -5.21 12.73
N PHE A 208 2.30 -5.41 14.02
CA PHE A 208 3.52 -5.86 14.68
C PHE A 208 3.39 -7.34 15.05
N ASN A 209 4.23 -8.21 14.47
CA ASN A 209 4.27 -9.61 14.85
C ASN A 209 5.02 -9.74 16.17
N ILE A 210 4.31 -10.15 17.24
CA ILE A 210 4.88 -10.22 18.59
C ILE A 210 6.05 -11.20 18.65
N LYS A 211 5.88 -12.39 18.06
CA LYS A 211 6.91 -13.44 18.11
C LYS A 211 8.25 -13.01 17.51
N SER A 212 8.23 -12.19 16.47
CA SER A 212 9.45 -11.74 15.79
C SER A 212 10.32 -10.79 16.63
N PHE A 213 9.78 -10.23 17.73
CA PHE A 213 10.51 -9.40 18.68
C PHE A 213 10.95 -10.16 19.95
N LEU A 214 10.56 -11.44 20.08
CA LEU A 214 10.92 -12.29 21.21
C LEU A 214 12.12 -13.16 20.84
N PRO A 215 12.86 -13.70 21.86
CA PRO A 215 13.92 -14.67 21.61
C PRO A 215 13.42 -15.88 20.81
N ALA A 216 14.28 -16.44 19.95
CA ALA A 216 13.94 -17.61 19.14
C ALA A 216 13.45 -18.80 19.97
N SER A 217 13.96 -18.96 21.21
CA SER A 217 13.56 -19.98 22.15
C SER A 217 12.18 -19.79 22.80
N SER A 218 11.53 -18.64 22.58
CA SER A 218 10.20 -18.37 23.14
C SER A 218 9.16 -19.33 22.57
N SER A 219 8.31 -19.90 23.42
CA SER A 219 7.17 -20.74 23.05
C SER A 219 5.96 -19.92 22.57
N PHE A 220 6.08 -18.59 22.49
CA PHE A 220 4.99 -17.72 22.03
C PHE A 220 4.60 -18.09 20.59
N PRO A 221 3.31 -18.22 20.26
CA PRO A 221 2.87 -18.60 18.92
C PRO A 221 3.24 -17.53 17.88
N ASN A 222 3.37 -17.94 16.61
CA ASN A 222 3.79 -17.04 15.52
C ASN A 222 2.66 -16.16 14.95
N TRP A 223 1.40 -16.50 15.24
CA TRP A 223 0.23 -15.87 14.64
C TRP A 223 -0.26 -14.58 15.31
N PRO A 224 -0.04 -14.30 16.63
CA PRO A 224 -0.54 -13.07 17.22
C PRO A 224 0.23 -11.86 16.74
N SER A 225 -0.51 -10.85 16.30
CA SER A 225 0.02 -9.53 15.96
C SER A 225 -0.82 -8.44 16.63
N VAL A 226 -0.18 -7.36 17.04
CA VAL A 226 -0.84 -6.13 17.47
C VAL A 226 -0.87 -5.17 16.28
N SER A 227 -2.02 -4.59 15.98
CA SER A 227 -2.17 -3.67 14.86
C SER A 227 -2.71 -2.33 15.31
N LEU A 228 -2.09 -1.26 14.84
CA LEU A 228 -2.58 0.11 14.95
C LEU A 228 -3.19 0.50 13.61
N GLY A 229 -4.48 0.88 13.61
CA GLY A 229 -5.21 1.27 12.42
C GLY A 229 -5.42 2.77 12.34
N TYR A 230 -5.34 3.31 11.13
CA TYR A 230 -5.75 4.66 10.80
C TYR A 230 -6.80 4.63 9.68
N GLY A 231 -7.91 5.30 9.90
CA GLY A 231 -9.01 5.50 8.96
C GLY A 231 -9.75 6.79 9.31
N ALA A 232 -10.32 7.44 8.31
CA ALA A 232 -11.07 8.68 8.50
C ALA A 232 -12.36 8.64 7.67
N GLU A 233 -13.43 9.22 8.21
CA GLU A 233 -14.74 9.26 7.59
C GLU A 233 -15.33 10.68 7.61
N GLY A 234 -16.37 10.91 6.81
CA GLY A 234 -17.08 12.18 6.74
C GLY A 234 -16.59 13.12 5.64
N MET A 235 -15.67 12.65 4.79
CA MET A 235 -15.09 13.44 3.71
C MET A 235 -15.90 13.30 2.42
N ILE A 236 -16.27 14.43 1.82
CA ILE A 236 -16.93 14.49 0.49
C ILE A 236 -16.05 15.18 -0.56
N GLY A 237 -14.88 15.68 -0.15
CA GLY A 237 -13.87 16.33 -0.97
C GLY A 237 -12.57 16.45 -0.20
N GLY A 238 -11.51 17.01 -0.80
CA GLY A 238 -10.19 17.19 -0.19
C GLY A 238 -10.17 18.20 0.96
N HIS A 239 -11.16 19.11 1.03
CA HIS A 239 -11.32 20.17 2.03
C HIS A 239 -12.60 19.99 2.79
#